data_f023f50fa5f5bb759c6dd9752be83c78
#
_entry.id   f023f50fa5f5bb759c6dd9752be83c78
#
_cell.length_a   1.000
_cell.length_b   1.000
_cell.length_c   1.000
_cell.angle_alpha   90.00
_cell.angle_beta   90.00
_cell.angle_gamma   90.00
#
_symmetry.space_group_name_H-M   'P 1'
#
loop_
_entity.id
_entity.type
_entity.pdbx_description
1 polymer ?
#
loop_
_entity_poly.entity_id
_entity_poly.type
_entity_poly.pdbx_seq_one_letter_code
_entity_poly.pdbx_strand_id
1 'polypeptide(L)'
;MTMKSRIAQLLTVLALGASFPVFGSTVAYWRFEEGPANALLNHTVGDGVYQQAVADSSGNGYGLSAWSSGAWASSYYRNNTLPVTTIPQTGAANNFSIKNAGGYPGMFTDPAAAIRTITPSQFTIEAMFKPENGGYRTIVGRDSFGAGTQGGADYNAAALYFQIRPDNSVGITFEDVSGYEYTAASAGGLIHGFDYPTDPDGNLGTWYAMAGVSDGSTLSLYLDDLSGNLGYQLVAQSALNQGSPNTALTAGLGSGSDWTAGDFSVGRGLYNGGHGDRAYGYIDEVRISDSALGPNQLLLSPIPEPATGAVILLGLGCLGVIRRRS
;
A
#
# COMPACT_ATOMS: atom_id res chain seq x y z
N MET A 1 -42.61 -54.34 -24.39
CA MET A 1 -41.91 -54.14 -23.15
C MET A 1 -40.84 -53.07 -23.36
N THR A 2 -41.07 -51.92 -22.81
CA THR A 2 -40.57 -50.62 -23.20
C THR A 2 -39.11 -50.41 -22.73
N MET A 3 -38.24 -50.14 -23.70
CA MET A 3 -36.86 -49.72 -23.49
C MET A 3 -36.80 -48.19 -23.30
N LYS A 4 -37.33 -47.69 -22.20
CA LYS A 4 -37.20 -46.34 -21.72
C LYS A 4 -36.50 -46.39 -20.35
N SER A 5 -35.50 -45.62 -20.13
CA SER A 5 -34.71 -45.44 -18.93
C SER A 5 -33.27 -45.97 -19.03
N ARG A 6 -32.39 -45.17 -19.54
CA ARG A 6 -30.98 -45.07 -19.16
C ARG A 6 -30.21 -43.92 -19.89
N ILE A 7 -30.89 -42.79 -20.08
CA ILE A 7 -30.20 -41.55 -20.50
C ILE A 7 -30.52 -40.46 -19.44
N ALA A 8 -30.17 -40.78 -18.24
CA ALA A 8 -30.25 -39.77 -17.16
C ALA A 8 -29.18 -40.14 -16.12
N GLN A 9 -27.93 -39.83 -16.42
CA GLN A 9 -26.84 -39.74 -15.41
C GLN A 9 -25.52 -39.67 -16.17
N LEU A 10 -25.16 -38.51 -16.62
CA LEU A 10 -23.78 -38.02 -16.74
C LEU A 10 -23.79 -36.52 -17.07
N LEU A 11 -24.52 -35.74 -16.30
CA LEU A 11 -24.17 -34.35 -16.06
C LEU A 11 -23.36 -34.32 -14.77
N THR A 12 -22.18 -34.88 -14.78
CA THR A 12 -21.17 -34.55 -13.81
C THR A 12 -20.76 -33.13 -14.13
N VAL A 13 -21.31 -32.19 -13.37
CA VAL A 13 -20.89 -30.79 -13.31
C VAL A 13 -19.41 -30.85 -12.92
N LEU A 14 -18.53 -30.71 -13.92
CA LEU A 14 -17.16 -30.33 -13.70
C LEU A 14 -17.20 -28.89 -13.19
N ALA A 15 -17.38 -28.71 -11.88
CA ALA A 15 -17.06 -27.49 -11.23
C ALA A 15 -15.56 -27.32 -11.41
N LEU A 16 -15.15 -26.64 -12.50
CA LEU A 16 -13.85 -26.02 -12.55
C LEU A 16 -13.82 -25.10 -11.36
N GLY A 17 -13.13 -25.51 -10.31
CA GLY A 17 -12.72 -24.62 -9.26
C GLY A 17 -11.84 -23.56 -9.90
N ALA A 18 -12.43 -22.45 -10.33
CA ALA A 18 -11.69 -21.23 -10.50
C ALA A 18 -11.13 -20.95 -9.10
N SER A 19 -9.87 -21.27 -8.88
CA SER A 19 -9.14 -20.76 -7.74
C SER A 19 -9.10 -19.26 -7.95
N PHE A 20 -10.10 -18.56 -7.42
CA PHE A 20 -9.97 -17.12 -7.22
C PHE A 20 -8.74 -16.95 -6.33
N PRO A 21 -7.78 -16.12 -6.73
CA PRO A 21 -6.70 -15.76 -5.83
C PRO A 21 -7.36 -15.28 -4.54
N VAL A 22 -7.03 -15.91 -3.43
CA VAL A 22 -7.39 -15.40 -2.10
C VAL A 22 -6.55 -14.15 -1.97
N PHE A 23 -7.14 -13.02 -2.34
CA PHE A 23 -6.54 -11.74 -2.01
C PHE A 23 -6.55 -11.68 -0.49
N GLY A 24 -5.38 -11.45 0.11
CA GLY A 24 -5.32 -11.13 1.52
C GLY A 24 -6.28 -9.99 1.81
N SER A 25 -6.85 -9.96 3.01
CA SER A 25 -7.82 -8.95 3.36
C SER A 25 -7.19 -7.56 3.24
N THR A 26 -7.70 -6.74 2.34
CA THR A 26 -7.33 -5.33 2.27
C THR A 26 -7.96 -4.61 3.46
N VAL A 27 -7.12 -4.08 4.33
CA VAL A 27 -7.55 -3.36 5.53
C VAL A 27 -7.96 -1.93 5.18
N ALA A 28 -7.14 -1.24 4.38
CA ALA A 28 -7.44 0.09 3.88
C ALA A 28 -6.86 0.27 2.47
N TYR A 29 -7.52 1.07 1.65
CA TYR A 29 -7.06 1.36 0.30
C TYR A 29 -7.46 2.77 -0.12
N TRP A 30 -6.48 3.68 -0.18
CA TRP A 30 -6.67 5.08 -0.53
C TRP A 30 -6.16 5.32 -1.94
N ARG A 31 -7.10 5.69 -2.82
CA ARG A 31 -6.86 5.81 -4.25
C ARG A 31 -6.71 7.24 -4.74
N PHE A 32 -7.12 8.22 -3.93
CA PHE A 32 -7.06 9.65 -4.23
C PHE A 32 -7.83 10.08 -5.49
N GLU A 33 -8.93 9.39 -5.79
CA GLU A 33 -9.74 9.57 -7.00
C GLU A 33 -10.92 10.55 -6.84
N GLU A 34 -11.05 11.22 -5.69
CA GLU A 34 -12.18 12.09 -5.39
C GLU A 34 -12.15 13.40 -6.19
N GLY A 35 -10.98 13.83 -6.70
CA GLY A 35 -10.80 14.99 -7.56
C GLY A 35 -11.70 16.18 -7.30
N PRO A 36 -11.83 17.15 -8.18
CA PRO A 36 -11.16 17.30 -9.47
C PRO A 36 -9.71 17.75 -9.37
N ALA A 37 -8.97 17.66 -10.48
CA ALA A 37 -7.59 18.15 -10.57
C ALA A 37 -7.48 19.61 -10.11
N ASN A 38 -6.41 19.92 -9.38
CA ASN A 38 -6.11 21.20 -8.75
C ASN A 38 -7.04 21.59 -7.57
N ALA A 39 -8.00 20.75 -7.20
CA ALA A 39 -8.72 20.96 -5.96
C ALA A 39 -7.80 20.75 -4.77
N LEU A 40 -7.90 21.65 -3.79
CA LEU A 40 -7.29 21.43 -2.49
C LEU A 40 -7.97 20.24 -1.81
N LEU A 41 -7.17 19.36 -1.22
CA LEU A 41 -7.71 18.33 -0.38
C LEU A 41 -8.44 18.97 0.81
N ASN A 42 -9.69 18.61 1.04
CA ASN A 42 -10.43 19.09 2.20
C ASN A 42 -9.67 18.75 3.48
N HIS A 43 -9.55 19.70 4.35
CA HIS A 43 -8.74 19.58 5.55
C HIS A 43 -9.53 19.94 6.80
N THR A 44 -9.14 19.34 7.87
CA THR A 44 -9.62 19.68 9.21
C THR A 44 -9.14 21.08 9.57
N VAL A 45 -10.07 21.96 9.89
CA VAL A 45 -9.76 23.28 10.39
C VAL A 45 -9.68 23.20 11.92
N GLY A 46 -8.47 23.32 12.45
CA GLY A 46 -8.22 23.32 13.89
C GLY A 46 -7.88 21.96 14.49
N ASP A 47 -7.30 21.99 15.67
CA ASP A 47 -6.82 20.81 16.38
C ASP A 47 -7.98 19.88 16.77
N GLY A 48 -7.88 18.63 16.35
CA GLY A 48 -8.69 17.54 16.90
C GLY A 48 -10.04 17.25 16.26
N VAL A 49 -10.43 17.91 15.17
CA VAL A 49 -11.66 17.56 14.44
C VAL A 49 -11.31 16.76 13.19
N TYR A 50 -11.59 15.47 13.21
CA TYR A 50 -11.47 14.62 12.02
C TYR A 50 -12.52 15.03 10.98
N GLN A 51 -12.07 15.26 9.75
CA GLN A 51 -12.93 15.45 8.58
C GLN A 51 -12.36 14.61 7.45
N GLN A 52 -13.10 13.59 7.02
CA GLN A 52 -12.68 12.74 5.94
C GLN A 52 -12.45 13.55 4.66
N ALA A 53 -11.25 13.44 4.11
CA ALA A 53 -10.81 14.07 2.88
C ALA A 53 -10.61 13.06 1.75
N VAL A 54 -10.21 11.83 2.09
CA VAL A 54 -9.99 10.72 1.15
C VAL A 54 -10.80 9.51 1.61
N ALA A 55 -11.55 8.93 0.69
CA ALA A 55 -12.33 7.74 0.95
C ALA A 55 -11.47 6.47 1.00
N ASP A 56 -11.89 5.51 1.81
CA ASP A 56 -11.33 4.17 1.81
C ASP A 56 -12.08 3.27 0.82
N SER A 57 -11.39 2.84 -0.22
CA SER A 57 -11.91 1.98 -1.27
C SER A 57 -11.91 0.48 -0.90
N SER A 58 -11.41 0.10 0.27
CA SER A 58 -11.48 -1.28 0.77
C SER A 58 -12.88 -1.70 1.19
N GLY A 59 -13.73 -0.73 1.50
CA GLY A 59 -15.07 -0.94 2.05
C GLY A 59 -15.12 -1.01 3.59
N ASN A 60 -14.00 -0.88 4.29
CA ASN A 60 -13.95 -0.91 5.76
C ASN A 60 -14.21 0.48 6.38
N GLY A 61 -14.21 1.55 5.60
CA GLY A 61 -14.54 2.89 6.03
C GLY A 61 -13.42 3.63 6.77
N TYR A 62 -12.18 3.26 6.56
CA TYR A 62 -11.00 3.90 7.16
C TYR A 62 -10.43 5.02 6.28
N GLY A 63 -11.23 6.04 6.02
CA GLY A 63 -10.82 7.20 5.25
C GLY A 63 -9.69 7.99 5.90
N LEU A 64 -9.10 8.93 5.15
CA LEU A 64 -8.07 9.83 5.65
C LEU A 64 -8.63 11.24 5.82
N SER A 65 -8.17 11.94 6.85
CA SER A 65 -8.23 13.39 7.00
C SER A 65 -6.92 13.99 6.52
N ALA A 66 -6.97 15.17 5.93
CA ALA A 66 -5.79 15.98 5.70
C ALA A 66 -5.66 17.01 6.82
N TRP A 67 -4.43 17.16 7.34
CA TRP A 67 -4.16 18.21 8.29
C TRP A 67 -3.69 19.46 7.56
N SER A 68 -4.36 20.58 7.78
CA SER A 68 -3.80 21.88 7.43
C SER A 68 -4.50 22.97 8.22
N SER A 69 -3.75 23.94 8.67
CA SER A 69 -4.26 25.18 9.21
C SER A 69 -4.31 26.22 8.08
N GLY A 70 -5.47 26.47 7.50
CA GLY A 70 -5.73 27.60 6.60
C GLY A 70 -4.63 27.95 5.57
N ALA A 71 -3.70 28.82 5.95
CA ALA A 71 -2.60 29.27 5.10
C ALA A 71 -1.55 28.19 4.77
N TRP A 72 -1.60 27.03 5.38
CA TRP A 72 -0.64 25.93 5.24
C TRP A 72 -1.21 24.73 4.48
N ALA A 73 -2.35 24.92 3.83
CA ALA A 73 -2.95 23.92 2.96
C ALA A 73 -1.94 23.44 1.91
N SER A 74 -1.70 22.14 1.86
CA SER A 74 -0.48 21.63 1.25
C SER A 74 -0.67 20.40 0.38
N SER A 75 -1.89 19.87 0.27
CA SER A 75 -2.14 18.69 -0.55
C SER A 75 -3.26 18.96 -1.54
N TYR A 76 -3.00 18.62 -2.80
CA TYR A 76 -3.90 18.92 -3.92
C TYR A 76 -4.08 17.70 -4.79
N TYR A 77 -5.29 17.47 -5.30
CA TYR A 77 -5.53 16.51 -6.37
C TYR A 77 -4.84 16.96 -7.66
N ARG A 78 -4.25 16.02 -8.37
CA ARG A 78 -3.57 16.24 -9.65
C ARG A 78 -3.94 15.16 -10.66
N ASN A 79 -3.92 15.50 -11.94
CA ASN A 79 -4.04 14.57 -13.05
C ASN A 79 -2.68 14.00 -13.52
N ASN A 80 -1.62 14.27 -12.81
CA ASN A 80 -0.33 13.59 -12.99
C ASN A 80 -0.38 12.29 -12.21
N THR A 81 -0.68 11.21 -12.89
CA THR A 81 -0.90 9.88 -12.31
C THR A 81 0.21 8.92 -12.71
N LEU A 82 0.15 7.72 -12.18
CA LEU A 82 0.97 6.60 -12.63
C LEU A 82 0.85 6.42 -14.16
N PRO A 83 1.88 5.86 -14.83
CA PRO A 83 1.86 5.61 -16.27
C PRO A 83 0.95 4.43 -16.64
N VAL A 84 -0.12 4.21 -15.88
CA VAL A 84 -1.16 3.22 -16.13
C VAL A 84 -2.54 3.85 -16.00
N THR A 85 -3.44 3.57 -16.92
CA THR A 85 -4.81 4.10 -16.89
C THR A 85 -5.76 3.28 -16.02
N THR A 86 -5.32 2.08 -15.66
CA THR A 86 -6.09 1.12 -14.86
C THR A 86 -5.14 0.35 -13.97
N ILE A 87 -5.46 0.25 -12.70
CA ILE A 87 -4.68 -0.53 -11.74
C ILE A 87 -4.89 -2.03 -12.01
N PRO A 88 -3.85 -2.78 -12.38
CA PRO A 88 -4.01 -4.15 -12.88
C PRO A 88 -4.77 -5.06 -11.92
N GLN A 89 -4.43 -5.05 -10.64
CA GLN A 89 -5.01 -5.98 -9.65
C GLN A 89 -6.47 -5.67 -9.27
N THR A 90 -6.93 -4.44 -9.50
CA THR A 90 -8.30 -4.03 -9.10
C THR A 90 -9.21 -3.77 -10.30
N GLY A 91 -8.64 -3.54 -11.49
CA GLY A 91 -9.38 -3.10 -12.68
C GLY A 91 -9.92 -1.67 -12.56
N ALA A 92 -9.55 -0.94 -11.53
CA ALA A 92 -10.06 0.40 -11.26
C ALA A 92 -9.31 1.45 -12.08
N ALA A 93 -10.03 2.45 -12.59
CA ALA A 93 -9.44 3.56 -13.35
C ALA A 93 -8.52 4.40 -12.44
N ASN A 94 -7.44 4.93 -13.00
CA ASN A 94 -6.49 5.82 -12.34
C ASN A 94 -6.49 7.18 -13.05
N ASN A 95 -7.10 8.18 -12.42
CA ASN A 95 -7.33 9.50 -13.02
C ASN A 95 -6.65 10.62 -12.23
N PHE A 96 -6.47 10.45 -10.92
CA PHE A 96 -5.92 11.46 -10.03
C PHE A 96 -4.87 10.86 -9.09
N SER A 97 -4.03 11.73 -8.57
CA SER A 97 -3.10 11.49 -7.47
C SER A 97 -3.15 12.68 -6.51
N ILE A 98 -2.45 12.59 -5.39
CA ILE A 98 -2.24 13.72 -4.49
C ILE A 98 -0.82 14.27 -4.71
N LYS A 99 -0.69 15.60 -4.90
CA LYS A 99 0.57 16.32 -4.75
C LYS A 99 0.66 16.95 -3.37
N ASN A 100 1.62 16.51 -2.60
CA ASN A 100 2.04 17.17 -1.37
C ASN A 100 3.03 18.30 -1.69
N ALA A 101 2.68 19.52 -1.31
CA ALA A 101 3.50 20.71 -1.53
C ALA A 101 3.35 21.66 -0.32
N GLY A 102 4.21 22.65 -0.20
CA GLY A 102 4.07 23.69 0.84
C GLY A 102 4.51 23.27 2.23
N GLY A 103 3.91 23.86 3.28
CA GLY A 103 4.48 23.85 4.61
C GLY A 103 4.36 22.56 5.40
N TYR A 104 3.18 21.94 5.45
CA TYR A 104 2.91 20.81 6.37
C TYR A 104 1.99 19.75 5.73
N PRO A 105 2.38 19.12 4.60
CA PRO A 105 1.56 18.06 4.02
C PRO A 105 1.48 16.85 4.94
N GLY A 106 0.39 16.11 4.86
CA GLY A 106 0.19 14.86 5.54
C GLY A 106 -1.29 14.55 5.74
N MET A 107 -1.60 13.28 5.69
CA MET A 107 -2.94 12.73 5.91
C MET A 107 -2.87 11.68 7.01
N PHE A 108 -3.97 11.42 7.68
CA PHE A 108 -4.03 10.45 8.78
C PHE A 108 -5.43 9.86 8.93
N THR A 109 -5.49 8.65 9.48
CA THR A 109 -6.75 7.96 9.77
C THR A 109 -7.49 8.61 10.94
N ASP A 110 -8.81 8.41 11.00
CA ASP A 110 -9.62 8.89 12.13
C ASP A 110 -9.10 8.30 13.45
N PRO A 111 -8.78 9.15 14.45
CA PRO A 111 -8.37 8.71 15.78
C PRO A 111 -9.36 7.77 16.49
N ALA A 112 -10.62 7.74 16.09
CA ALA A 112 -11.64 6.81 16.60
C ALA A 112 -11.75 5.52 15.78
N ALA A 113 -11.07 5.40 14.62
CA ALA A 113 -11.21 4.25 13.75
C ALA A 113 -10.55 2.99 14.30
N ALA A 114 -11.18 1.85 14.10
CA ALA A 114 -10.68 0.56 14.59
C ALA A 114 -9.34 0.12 13.97
N ILE A 115 -8.98 0.65 12.81
CA ILE A 115 -7.68 0.39 12.17
C ILE A 115 -6.48 0.68 13.09
N ARG A 116 -6.63 1.61 14.03
CA ARG A 116 -5.58 1.97 14.99
C ARG A 116 -5.17 0.84 15.91
N THR A 117 -6.09 -0.06 16.22
CA THR A 117 -5.88 -1.13 17.21
C THR A 117 -5.49 -2.47 16.59
N ILE A 118 -5.47 -2.57 15.27
CA ILE A 118 -5.07 -3.81 14.60
C ILE A 118 -3.58 -4.10 14.82
N THR A 119 -3.23 -5.36 15.04
CA THR A 119 -1.85 -5.83 15.20
C THR A 119 -1.64 -7.05 14.28
N PRO A 120 -1.53 -6.84 12.96
CA PRO A 120 -1.43 -7.94 12.04
C PRO A 120 -0.09 -8.67 12.20
N SER A 121 -0.14 -10.00 12.29
CA SER A 121 1.07 -10.85 12.37
C SER A 121 1.76 -11.00 11.02
N GLN A 122 1.03 -10.74 9.95
CA GLN A 122 1.52 -10.62 8.59
C GLN A 122 0.88 -9.38 7.98
N PHE A 123 1.61 -8.68 7.13
CA PHE A 123 1.06 -7.49 6.48
C PHE A 123 1.75 -7.19 5.17
N THR A 124 1.06 -6.43 4.33
CA THR A 124 1.62 -5.78 3.15
C THR A 124 1.22 -4.32 3.15
N ILE A 125 2.18 -3.45 2.89
CA ILE A 125 1.99 -2.01 2.71
C ILE A 125 2.50 -1.66 1.32
N GLU A 126 1.66 -1.03 0.52
CA GLU A 126 1.98 -0.59 -0.82
C GLU A 126 1.70 0.90 -0.97
N ALA A 127 2.54 1.57 -1.71
CA ALA A 127 2.33 2.96 -2.10
C ALA A 127 3.05 3.26 -3.40
N MET A 128 2.45 4.09 -4.22
CA MET A 128 3.05 4.66 -5.41
C MET A 128 3.41 6.12 -5.11
N PHE A 129 4.57 6.54 -5.56
CA PHE A 129 5.04 7.89 -5.28
C PHE A 129 5.95 8.41 -6.39
N LYS A 130 5.97 9.73 -6.54
CA LYS A 130 6.93 10.46 -7.34
C LYS A 130 7.50 11.57 -6.48
N PRO A 131 8.75 11.42 -5.99
CA PRO A 131 9.30 12.33 -4.99
C PRO A 131 9.78 13.65 -5.62
N GLU A 132 9.62 14.73 -4.87
CA GLU A 132 10.15 16.05 -5.22
C GLU A 132 11.61 16.20 -4.79
N ASN A 133 12.00 15.55 -3.72
CA ASN A 133 13.36 15.62 -3.16
C ASN A 133 13.71 14.39 -2.34
N GLY A 134 15.02 14.22 -2.10
CA GLY A 134 15.56 13.20 -1.21
C GLY A 134 15.46 13.56 0.28
N GLY A 135 16.11 12.76 1.12
CA GLY A 135 16.09 12.85 2.58
C GLY A 135 15.17 11.81 3.21
N TYR A 136 14.92 11.90 4.50
CA TYR A 136 13.85 11.10 5.10
C TYR A 136 12.50 11.62 4.59
N ARG A 137 11.76 10.76 3.88
CA ARG A 137 10.46 11.07 3.30
C ARG A 137 9.51 9.90 3.53
N THR A 138 8.71 9.99 4.58
CA THR A 138 7.76 8.93 4.93
C THR A 138 6.54 9.00 4.04
N ILE A 139 6.36 7.97 3.22
CA ILE A 139 5.20 7.81 2.33
C ILE A 139 4.01 7.29 3.13
N VAL A 140 4.24 6.22 3.92
CA VAL A 140 3.26 5.68 4.86
C VAL A 140 3.92 5.53 6.22
N GLY A 141 3.29 6.03 7.25
CA GLY A 141 3.70 5.90 8.64
C GLY A 141 2.63 5.28 9.52
N ARG A 142 3.00 4.88 10.73
CA ARG A 142 2.06 4.56 11.80
C ARG A 142 2.53 5.22 13.07
N ASP A 143 1.73 6.12 13.63
CA ASP A 143 2.12 6.97 14.73
C ASP A 143 2.29 6.17 16.03
N SER A 144 3.40 6.39 16.71
CA SER A 144 3.76 5.80 18.01
C SER A 144 4.91 6.57 18.63
N PHE A 145 5.02 6.52 19.94
CA PHE A 145 6.19 7.00 20.67
C PHE A 145 6.38 6.11 21.91
N GLY A 146 7.57 5.53 22.03
CA GLY A 146 7.93 4.73 23.20
C GLY A 146 7.55 3.25 23.11
N ALA A 147 7.19 2.72 21.93
CA ALA A 147 6.91 1.30 21.76
C ALA A 147 8.19 0.47 21.56
N GLY A 148 9.22 1.02 20.91
CA GLY A 148 10.53 0.38 20.75
C GLY A 148 11.31 0.34 22.08
N THR A 149 11.43 -0.83 22.68
CA THR A 149 12.03 -1.00 24.02
C THR A 149 13.01 -2.17 24.12
N GLN A 150 13.12 -2.99 23.08
CA GLN A 150 13.89 -4.23 23.07
C GLN A 150 14.91 -4.26 21.93
N GLY A 151 15.98 -5.03 22.10
CA GLY A 151 16.92 -5.33 21.03
C GLY A 151 17.70 -4.13 20.46
N GLY A 152 17.69 -2.98 21.16
CA GLY A 152 18.28 -1.73 20.65
C GLY A 152 17.36 -0.93 19.75
N ALA A 153 16.05 -1.21 19.75
CA ALA A 153 15.04 -0.41 19.06
C ALA A 153 15.08 1.06 19.48
N ASP A 154 14.80 1.96 18.56
CA ASP A 154 14.75 3.40 18.85
C ASP A 154 13.44 3.76 19.56
N TYR A 155 13.52 4.07 20.84
CA TYR A 155 12.38 4.51 21.67
C TYR A 155 11.61 5.71 21.07
N ASN A 156 12.28 6.53 20.26
CA ASN A 156 11.69 7.72 19.65
C ASN A 156 11.04 7.45 18.28
N ALA A 157 11.20 6.22 17.77
CA ALA A 157 10.68 5.87 16.45
C ALA A 157 9.16 5.70 16.47
N ALA A 158 8.53 5.90 15.33
CA ALA A 158 7.14 5.54 15.09
C ALA A 158 7.01 4.02 14.90
N ALA A 159 5.80 3.49 15.07
CA ALA A 159 5.53 2.06 14.88
C ALA A 159 5.81 1.58 13.45
N LEU A 160 5.79 2.46 12.48
CA LEU A 160 6.07 2.16 11.07
C LEU A 160 6.65 3.38 10.35
N TYR A 161 7.73 3.12 9.60
CA TYR A 161 8.22 3.99 8.52
C TYR A 161 8.30 3.21 7.22
N PHE A 162 7.59 3.65 6.21
CA PHE A 162 7.69 3.20 4.83
C PHE A 162 8.13 4.42 4.02
N GLN A 163 9.43 4.52 3.67
CA GLN A 163 10.04 5.81 3.37
C GLN A 163 11.21 5.76 2.39
N ILE A 164 11.51 6.92 1.80
CA ILE A 164 12.81 7.23 1.19
C ILE A 164 13.76 7.65 2.31
N ARG A 165 15.05 7.34 2.16
CA ARG A 165 16.12 7.62 3.13
C ARG A 165 17.14 8.63 2.54
N PRO A 166 18.00 9.27 3.38
CA PRO A 166 18.91 10.33 2.95
C PRO A 166 19.90 9.96 1.84
N ASP A 167 20.27 8.68 1.72
CA ASP A 167 21.13 8.14 0.68
C ASP A 167 20.36 7.78 -0.60
N ASN A 168 19.09 8.21 -0.73
CA ASN A 168 18.17 7.86 -1.80
C ASN A 168 17.93 6.35 -1.92
N SER A 169 18.09 5.60 -0.83
CA SER A 169 17.53 4.25 -0.69
C SER A 169 16.04 4.32 -0.34
N VAL A 170 15.38 3.19 -0.41
CA VAL A 170 14.04 2.98 0.16
C VAL A 170 14.13 2.04 1.36
N GLY A 171 13.23 2.19 2.30
CA GLY A 171 13.19 1.35 3.49
C GLY A 171 11.82 1.18 4.08
N ILE A 172 11.62 0.04 4.73
CA ILE A 172 10.55 -0.21 5.66
C ILE A 172 11.15 -0.54 7.02
N THR A 173 10.72 0.18 8.04
CA THR A 173 11.05 -0.09 9.44
C THR A 173 9.76 -0.22 10.21
N PHE A 174 9.63 -1.24 11.06
CA PHE A 174 8.47 -1.36 11.94
C PHE A 174 8.85 -1.88 13.32
N GLU A 175 8.05 -1.51 14.32
CA GLU A 175 8.10 -2.04 15.67
C GLU A 175 7.05 -3.13 15.86
N ASP A 176 7.42 -4.23 16.51
CA ASP A 176 6.48 -5.28 16.84
C ASP A 176 5.81 -5.06 18.21
N VAL A 177 4.79 -5.86 18.49
CA VAL A 177 4.04 -5.78 19.77
C VAL A 177 4.88 -6.15 21.00
N SER A 178 6.08 -6.69 20.81
CA SER A 178 7.02 -7.04 21.87
C SER A 178 8.09 -5.95 22.07
N GLY A 179 8.09 -4.88 21.26
CA GLY A 179 8.98 -3.75 21.35
C GLY A 179 10.31 -3.90 20.61
N TYR A 180 10.44 -4.88 19.70
CA TYR A 180 11.59 -5.01 18.79
C TYR A 180 11.36 -4.22 17.52
N GLU A 181 12.44 -3.66 16.96
CA GLU A 181 12.43 -2.95 15.69
C GLU A 181 13.08 -3.78 14.59
N TYR A 182 12.46 -3.82 13.41
CA TYR A 182 12.98 -4.50 12.23
C TYR A 182 13.03 -3.57 11.03
N THR A 183 14.13 -3.62 10.30
CA THR A 183 14.36 -2.78 9.12
C THR A 183 14.78 -3.63 7.92
N ALA A 184 14.13 -3.41 6.78
CA ALA A 184 14.64 -3.80 5.47
C ALA A 184 14.87 -2.51 4.64
N ALA A 185 16.13 -2.27 4.25
CA ALA A 185 16.53 -1.08 3.50
C ALA A 185 17.37 -1.48 2.29
N SER A 186 17.08 -0.88 1.14
CA SER A 186 17.81 -1.12 -0.10
C SER A 186 19.21 -0.50 -0.09
N ALA A 187 20.00 -0.78 -1.11
CA ALA A 187 21.17 0.02 -1.43
C ALA A 187 20.79 1.48 -1.71
N GLY A 188 21.71 2.41 -1.48
CA GLY A 188 21.54 3.82 -1.79
C GLY A 188 21.45 4.09 -3.30
N GLY A 189 20.86 5.23 -3.67
CA GLY A 189 20.80 5.71 -5.03
C GLY A 189 19.74 5.07 -5.93
N LEU A 190 18.82 4.25 -5.37
CA LEU A 190 17.73 3.67 -6.17
C LEU A 190 16.68 4.72 -6.56
N ILE A 191 16.48 5.74 -5.73
CA ILE A 191 15.61 6.87 -6.06
C ILE A 191 16.46 7.95 -6.70
N HIS A 192 16.24 8.23 -7.98
CA HIS A 192 17.06 9.13 -8.82
C HIS A 192 16.27 10.13 -9.66
N GLY A 193 14.97 9.89 -9.85
CA GLY A 193 14.10 10.80 -10.63
C GLY A 193 13.24 11.64 -9.71
N PHE A 194 13.62 12.92 -9.49
CA PHE A 194 12.89 13.84 -8.62
C PHE A 194 12.05 14.83 -9.43
N ASP A 195 10.85 15.11 -8.91
CA ASP A 195 9.95 16.14 -9.44
C ASP A 195 10.21 17.45 -8.68
N TYR A 196 11.10 18.29 -9.19
CA TYR A 196 11.50 19.50 -8.47
C TYR A 196 10.35 20.51 -8.29
N PRO A 197 10.37 21.34 -7.21
CA PRO A 197 9.34 22.37 -6.94
C PRO A 197 9.13 23.35 -8.09
N THR A 198 10.11 23.51 -8.96
CA THR A 198 10.06 24.39 -10.13
C THR A 198 9.25 23.81 -11.29
N ASP A 199 8.82 22.56 -11.22
CA ASP A 199 7.93 21.93 -12.19
C ASP A 199 6.51 21.81 -11.60
N PRO A 200 5.66 22.85 -11.75
CA PRO A 200 4.32 22.84 -11.16
C PRO A 200 3.41 21.77 -11.79
N ASP A 201 3.71 21.33 -13.00
CA ASP A 201 2.91 20.35 -13.75
C ASP A 201 3.37 18.91 -13.50
N GLY A 202 4.49 18.72 -12.78
CA GLY A 202 5.03 17.42 -12.42
C GLY A 202 5.47 16.58 -13.63
N ASN A 203 5.98 17.21 -14.69
CA ASN A 203 6.46 16.52 -15.89
C ASN A 203 7.84 15.89 -15.70
N LEU A 204 8.59 16.38 -14.71
CA LEU A 204 9.88 15.82 -14.31
C LEU A 204 9.67 14.73 -13.25
N GLY A 205 10.72 13.99 -13.00
CA GLY A 205 10.72 12.95 -12.00
C GLY A 205 10.15 11.61 -12.48
N THR A 206 10.36 10.60 -11.66
CA THR A 206 9.98 9.21 -11.94
C THR A 206 8.96 8.74 -10.91
N TRP A 207 7.94 8.04 -11.37
CA TRP A 207 7.05 7.28 -10.52
C TRP A 207 7.70 5.97 -10.08
N TYR A 208 7.54 5.66 -8.82
CA TYR A 208 7.96 4.41 -8.19
C TYR A 208 6.77 3.72 -7.55
N ALA A 209 6.74 2.40 -7.60
CA ALA A 209 5.84 1.60 -6.77
C ALA A 209 6.67 0.83 -5.74
N MET A 210 6.31 0.93 -4.48
CA MET A 210 7.01 0.28 -3.39
C MET A 210 6.06 -0.64 -2.63
N ALA A 211 6.53 -1.82 -2.23
CA ALA A 211 5.78 -2.74 -1.38
C ALA A 211 6.67 -3.31 -0.27
N GLY A 212 6.19 -3.20 0.96
CA GLY A 212 6.80 -3.81 2.15
C GLY A 212 5.93 -4.96 2.63
N VAL A 213 6.51 -6.15 2.74
CA VAL A 213 5.80 -7.38 3.07
C VAL A 213 6.43 -8.05 4.27
N SER A 214 5.68 -8.25 5.34
CA SER A 214 6.06 -9.10 6.47
C SER A 214 5.23 -10.37 6.46
N ASP A 215 5.89 -11.53 6.43
CA ASP A 215 5.24 -12.84 6.56
C ASP A 215 5.24 -13.38 8.00
N GLY A 216 5.65 -12.56 8.98
CA GLY A 216 5.80 -12.91 10.39
C GLY A 216 7.18 -13.50 10.73
N SER A 217 8.00 -13.84 9.73
CA SER A 217 9.37 -14.32 9.90
C SER A 217 10.40 -13.53 9.12
N THR A 218 9.99 -12.91 8.04
CA THR A 218 10.82 -12.14 7.12
C THR A 218 10.12 -10.86 6.71
N LEU A 219 10.87 -9.77 6.68
CA LEU A 219 10.46 -8.48 6.12
C LEU A 219 11.10 -8.31 4.75
N SER A 220 10.31 -8.23 3.70
CA SER A 220 10.76 -8.06 2.32
C SER A 220 10.35 -6.69 1.79
N LEU A 221 11.22 -6.03 1.04
CA LEU A 221 10.98 -4.75 0.41
C LEU A 221 11.13 -4.89 -1.10
N TYR A 222 10.08 -4.53 -1.82
CA TYR A 222 10.04 -4.51 -3.28
C TYR A 222 9.95 -3.08 -3.79
N LEU A 223 10.59 -2.83 -4.92
CA LEU A 223 10.54 -1.55 -5.64
C LEU A 223 10.35 -1.81 -7.13
N ASP A 224 9.49 -1.04 -7.77
CA ASP A 224 9.36 -0.94 -9.23
C ASP A 224 9.65 0.52 -9.63
N ASP A 225 10.69 0.71 -10.43
CA ASP A 225 10.94 1.97 -11.13
C ASP A 225 10.10 1.98 -12.41
N LEU A 226 9.02 2.73 -12.41
CA LEU A 226 8.05 2.72 -13.50
C LEU A 226 8.57 3.34 -14.81
N SER A 227 9.77 3.90 -14.82
CA SER A 227 10.47 4.28 -16.06
C SER A 227 11.09 3.09 -16.79
N GLY A 228 11.36 1.98 -16.07
CA GLY A 228 12.10 0.82 -16.56
C GLY A 228 11.27 -0.38 -17.01
N ASN A 229 9.97 -0.43 -16.70
CA ASN A 229 9.07 -1.56 -17.01
C ASN A 229 9.55 -2.94 -16.55
N LEU A 230 10.28 -3.03 -15.45
CA LEU A 230 10.81 -4.29 -14.92
C LEU A 230 9.86 -4.99 -13.95
N GLY A 231 8.82 -4.30 -13.50
CA GLY A 231 7.94 -4.75 -12.42
C GLY A 231 8.65 -4.76 -11.06
N TYR A 232 7.96 -5.22 -10.04
CA TYR A 232 8.48 -5.25 -8.67
C TYR A 232 9.73 -6.13 -8.53
N GLN A 233 10.84 -5.53 -8.13
CA GLN A 233 12.10 -6.19 -7.80
C GLN A 233 12.28 -6.27 -6.30
N LEU A 234 12.71 -7.41 -5.75
CA LEU A 234 13.13 -7.52 -4.35
C LEU A 234 14.44 -6.73 -4.17
N VAL A 235 14.37 -5.62 -3.42
CA VAL A 235 15.52 -4.71 -3.22
C VAL A 235 16.15 -4.82 -1.83
N ALA A 236 15.42 -5.38 -0.87
CA ALA A 236 15.95 -5.68 0.47
C ALA A 236 15.13 -6.77 1.16
N GLN A 237 15.77 -7.47 2.09
CA GLN A 237 15.12 -8.46 2.94
C GLN A 237 15.81 -8.52 4.29
N SER A 238 15.05 -8.73 5.37
CA SER A 238 15.55 -8.88 6.73
C SER A 238 14.77 -9.98 7.46
N ALA A 239 15.47 -10.85 8.17
CA ALA A 239 14.82 -11.85 9.02
C ALA A 239 14.32 -11.20 10.33
N LEU A 240 13.14 -11.61 10.80
CA LEU A 240 12.56 -11.15 12.08
C LEU A 240 13.06 -12.06 13.23
N ASN A 241 14.38 -12.10 13.44
CA ASN A 241 15.06 -13.08 14.27
C ASN A 241 15.74 -12.51 15.53
N GLN A 242 15.30 -11.36 16.02
CA GLN A 242 15.88 -10.73 17.24
C GLN A 242 15.41 -11.38 18.56
N GLY A 243 14.67 -12.47 18.49
CA GLY A 243 14.16 -13.19 19.68
C GLY A 243 12.80 -12.69 20.16
N SER A 244 12.10 -11.90 19.38
CA SER A 244 10.72 -11.50 19.69
C SER A 244 9.79 -12.71 19.78
N PRO A 245 8.97 -12.80 20.82
CA PRO A 245 7.94 -13.83 20.92
C PRO A 245 6.74 -13.57 20.00
N ASN A 246 6.57 -12.34 19.49
CA ASN A 246 5.47 -11.96 18.63
C ASN A 246 5.88 -10.80 17.71
N THR A 247 6.09 -11.08 16.43
CA THR A 247 6.54 -10.15 15.39
C THR A 247 5.41 -9.37 14.72
N ALA A 248 4.19 -9.39 15.29
CA ALA A 248 3.06 -8.60 14.76
C ALA A 248 3.36 -7.09 14.85
N LEU A 249 2.97 -6.34 13.83
CA LEU A 249 3.08 -4.88 13.83
C LEU A 249 2.33 -4.29 15.03
N THR A 250 3.01 -3.49 15.85
CA THR A 250 2.38 -2.88 17.04
C THR A 250 1.31 -1.85 16.68
N ALA A 251 0.29 -1.73 17.53
CA ALA A 251 -0.64 -0.61 17.51
C ALA A 251 -0.02 0.69 18.04
N GLY A 252 1.22 0.63 18.53
CA GLY A 252 1.92 1.77 19.09
C GLY A 252 1.47 2.18 20.48
N LEU A 253 2.17 3.19 21.03
CA LEU A 253 1.92 3.79 22.34
C LEU A 253 1.93 5.33 22.22
N GLY A 254 1.38 6.00 23.22
CA GLY A 254 1.44 7.45 23.36
C GLY A 254 0.39 8.23 22.57
N SER A 255 0.45 9.53 22.73
CA SER A 255 -0.36 10.50 22.00
C SER A 255 0.29 11.87 22.08
N GLY A 256 -0.02 12.74 21.11
CA GLY A 256 0.38 14.15 21.09
C GLY A 256 -0.82 15.06 20.86
N SER A 257 -0.54 16.32 20.50
CA SER A 257 -1.58 17.30 20.21
C SER A 257 -2.33 17.03 18.89
N ASP A 258 -1.65 16.39 17.94
CA ASP A 258 -2.11 16.20 16.56
C ASP A 258 -1.94 14.76 16.06
N TRP A 259 -1.75 13.81 16.98
CA TRP A 259 -1.64 12.39 16.69
C TRP A 259 -2.04 11.52 17.88
N THR A 260 -2.40 10.29 17.61
CA THR A 260 -2.63 9.26 18.61
C THR A 260 -2.03 7.94 18.11
N ALA A 261 -1.51 7.12 19.03
CA ALA A 261 -0.92 5.84 18.68
C ALA A 261 -1.82 4.99 17.80
N GLY A 262 -1.22 4.37 16.79
CA GLY A 262 -1.88 3.51 15.84
C GLY A 262 -2.50 4.21 14.64
N ASP A 263 -2.53 5.56 14.62
CA ASP A 263 -2.96 6.30 13.43
C ASP A 263 -2.03 5.97 12.27
N PHE A 264 -2.59 5.52 11.15
CA PHE A 264 -1.83 5.48 9.91
C PHE A 264 -1.77 6.87 9.32
N SER A 265 -0.59 7.24 8.85
CA SER A 265 -0.35 8.52 8.18
C SER A 265 0.15 8.29 6.75
N VAL A 266 -0.21 9.21 5.85
CA VAL A 266 0.28 9.24 4.47
C VAL A 266 0.94 10.58 4.20
N GLY A 267 2.18 10.53 3.72
CA GLY A 267 2.96 11.72 3.40
C GLY A 267 3.62 12.42 4.59
N ARG A 268 3.63 11.81 5.77
CA ARG A 268 4.34 12.30 6.95
C ARG A 268 4.80 11.16 7.85
N GLY A 269 5.90 11.36 8.58
CA GLY A 269 6.37 10.49 9.66
C GLY A 269 6.22 11.13 11.03
N LEU A 270 6.46 10.34 12.07
CA LEU A 270 6.52 10.79 13.46
C LEU A 270 7.85 10.35 14.06
N TYR A 271 8.59 11.28 14.69
CA TYR A 271 9.80 10.97 15.44
C TYR A 271 9.83 11.80 16.71
N ASN A 272 10.20 11.18 17.83
CA ASN A 272 10.24 11.82 19.15
C ASN A 272 8.94 12.59 19.49
N GLY A 273 7.80 11.99 19.14
CA GLY A 273 6.47 12.56 19.38
C GLY A 273 6.10 13.78 18.52
N GLY A 274 6.92 14.15 17.54
CA GLY A 274 6.66 15.25 16.61
C GLY A 274 6.59 14.79 15.16
N HIS A 275 5.63 15.33 14.37
CA HIS A 275 5.55 15.04 12.95
C HIS A 275 6.68 15.68 12.16
N GLY A 276 7.35 14.86 11.34
CA GLY A 276 8.45 15.24 10.47
C GLY A 276 8.45 14.42 9.18
N ASP A 277 9.62 14.31 8.55
CA ASP A 277 9.91 13.40 7.42
C ASP A 277 8.85 13.43 6.32
N ARG A 278 8.37 14.65 6.01
CA ARG A 278 7.25 14.85 5.09
C ARG A 278 7.62 14.47 3.67
N ALA A 279 6.80 13.65 3.04
CA ALA A 279 6.96 13.28 1.64
C ALA A 279 6.38 14.37 0.74
N TYR A 280 7.24 15.14 0.09
CA TYR A 280 6.89 16.08 -0.95
C TYR A 280 6.89 15.42 -2.31
N GLY A 281 6.02 15.90 -3.21
CA GLY A 281 5.78 15.31 -4.51
C GLY A 281 4.43 14.59 -4.57
N TYR A 282 4.33 13.55 -5.38
CA TYR A 282 3.07 12.85 -5.62
C TYR A 282 3.01 11.54 -4.86
N ILE A 283 1.82 11.22 -4.38
CA ILE A 283 1.48 9.92 -3.76
C ILE A 283 0.18 9.44 -4.38
N ASP A 284 0.10 8.12 -4.61
CA ASP A 284 -1.04 7.47 -5.22
C ASP A 284 -1.19 6.04 -4.73
N GLU A 285 -2.39 5.48 -4.84
CA GLU A 285 -2.69 4.05 -4.66
C GLU A 285 -2.05 3.42 -3.42
N VAL A 286 -2.35 3.95 -2.23
CA VAL A 286 -1.84 3.43 -0.95
C VAL A 286 -2.74 2.32 -0.44
N ARG A 287 -2.20 1.09 -0.28
CA ARG A 287 -2.93 -0.08 0.24
C ARG A 287 -2.25 -0.68 1.47
N ILE A 288 -3.06 -1.04 2.46
CA ILE A 288 -2.66 -1.81 3.65
C ILE A 288 -3.44 -3.11 3.64
N SER A 289 -2.75 -4.25 3.74
CA SER A 289 -3.34 -5.59 3.84
C SER A 289 -2.82 -6.30 5.08
N ASP A 290 -3.66 -7.14 5.69
CA ASP A 290 -3.35 -7.95 6.89
C ASP A 290 -2.76 -9.33 6.56
N SER A 291 -2.12 -9.44 5.42
CA SER A 291 -1.51 -10.67 4.90
C SER A 291 -0.26 -10.37 4.10
N ALA A 292 0.64 -11.34 4.02
CA ALA A 292 1.83 -11.30 3.18
C ALA A 292 1.45 -11.59 1.73
N LEU A 293 1.36 -10.55 0.91
CA LEU A 293 1.08 -10.70 -0.52
C LEU A 293 2.34 -11.10 -1.29
N GLY A 294 2.19 -12.04 -2.21
CA GLY A 294 3.25 -12.35 -3.16
C GLY A 294 3.42 -11.25 -4.22
N PRO A 295 4.59 -11.17 -4.88
CA PRO A 295 4.85 -10.13 -5.87
C PRO A 295 3.80 -10.02 -6.98
N ASN A 296 3.18 -11.14 -7.38
CA ASN A 296 2.12 -11.18 -8.39
C ASN A 296 0.73 -10.74 -7.90
N GLN A 297 0.61 -10.38 -6.63
CA GLN A 297 -0.63 -9.88 -6.00
C GLN A 297 -0.53 -8.39 -5.66
N LEU A 298 0.64 -7.77 -5.90
CA LEU A 298 0.85 -6.35 -5.67
C LEU A 298 0.12 -5.51 -6.73
N LEU A 299 -0.34 -4.33 -6.38
CA LEU A 299 -1.30 -3.53 -7.15
C LEU A 299 -0.97 -3.36 -8.62
N LEU A 300 0.29 -3.12 -8.97
CA LEU A 300 0.72 -2.92 -10.36
C LEU A 300 1.17 -4.21 -11.06
N SER A 301 1.16 -5.36 -10.37
CA SER A 301 1.53 -6.62 -10.99
C SER A 301 0.47 -7.05 -12.01
N PRO A 302 0.88 -7.50 -13.20
CA PRO A 302 -0.07 -7.96 -14.20
C PRO A 302 -0.83 -9.19 -13.68
N ILE A 303 -2.14 -9.22 -13.92
CA ILE A 303 -2.93 -10.43 -13.67
C ILE A 303 -2.53 -11.46 -14.72
N PRO A 304 -2.07 -12.66 -14.32
CA PRO A 304 -1.80 -13.72 -15.28
C PRO A 304 -3.07 -14.00 -16.09
N GLU A 305 -2.97 -13.94 -17.42
CA GLU A 305 -4.10 -14.30 -18.26
C GLU A 305 -4.57 -15.73 -17.90
N PRO A 306 -5.90 -15.94 -17.73
CA PRO A 306 -6.41 -17.29 -17.57
C PRO A 306 -5.85 -18.10 -18.76
N ALA A 307 -5.29 -19.26 -18.48
CA ALA A 307 -4.69 -20.12 -19.50
C ALA A 307 -5.76 -20.52 -20.53
N THR A 308 -6.10 -19.60 -21.41
CA THR A 308 -7.13 -19.73 -22.46
C THR A 308 -6.84 -20.95 -23.33
N GLY A 309 -5.56 -21.31 -23.47
CA GLY A 309 -5.15 -22.55 -24.14
C GLY A 309 -5.66 -23.83 -23.48
N ALA A 310 -5.76 -23.86 -22.14
CA ALA A 310 -6.30 -25.02 -21.42
C ALA A 310 -7.80 -25.18 -21.60
N VAL A 311 -8.54 -24.08 -21.65
CA VAL A 311 -9.99 -24.10 -21.85
C VAL A 311 -10.33 -24.52 -23.31
N ILE A 312 -9.56 -24.06 -24.29
CA ILE A 312 -9.74 -24.42 -25.70
C ILE A 312 -9.40 -25.91 -25.91
N LEU A 313 -8.33 -26.43 -25.30
CA LEU A 313 -7.95 -27.85 -25.38
C LEU A 313 -9.02 -28.76 -24.73
N LEU A 314 -9.59 -28.37 -23.60
CA LEU A 314 -10.68 -29.10 -22.96
C LEU A 314 -11.96 -29.04 -23.80
N GLY A 315 -12.29 -27.92 -24.40
CA GLY A 315 -13.45 -27.76 -25.28
C GLY A 315 -13.32 -28.60 -26.55
N LEU A 316 -12.16 -28.65 -27.19
CA LEU A 316 -11.88 -29.45 -28.37
C LEU A 316 -11.84 -30.96 -28.06
N GLY A 317 -11.31 -31.32 -26.89
CA GLY A 317 -11.31 -32.71 -26.40
C GLY A 317 -12.73 -33.25 -26.23
N CYS A 318 -13.64 -32.47 -25.64
CA CYS A 318 -15.07 -32.85 -25.47
C CYS A 318 -15.79 -33.02 -26.83
N LEU A 319 -15.52 -32.15 -27.80
CA LEU A 319 -16.11 -32.25 -29.14
C LEU A 319 -15.60 -33.46 -29.91
N GLY A 320 -14.33 -33.86 -29.72
CA GLY A 320 -13.75 -35.06 -30.32
C GLY A 320 -14.36 -36.36 -29.82
N VAL A 321 -14.76 -36.43 -28.55
CA VAL A 321 -15.42 -37.62 -27.96
C VAL A 321 -16.85 -37.79 -28.44
N ILE A 322 -17.58 -36.70 -28.67
CA ILE A 322 -18.96 -36.74 -29.16
C ILE A 322 -19.00 -37.22 -30.62
N ARG A 323 -18.03 -36.88 -31.47
CA ARG A 323 -17.98 -37.26 -32.89
C ARG A 323 -17.60 -38.73 -33.16
N ARG A 324 -17.06 -39.45 -32.15
CA ARG A 324 -16.73 -40.89 -32.29
C ARG A 324 -17.88 -41.82 -31.89
N ARG A 325 -19.04 -41.32 -31.49
CA ARG A 325 -20.23 -42.12 -31.10
C ARG A 325 -21.46 -41.97 -32.03
N SER A 326 -21.27 -41.42 -33.22
CA SER A 326 -22.30 -41.38 -34.27
C SER A 326 -21.98 -42.34 -35.41
#